data_369ce9e7dc44c711b741971d0c18b43b
#
_entry.id   369ce9e7dc44c711b741971d0c18b43b
#
_cell.length_a   1.000
_cell.length_b   1.000
_cell.length_c   1.000
_cell.angle_alpha   90.00
_cell.angle_beta   90.00
_cell.angle_gamma   90.00
#
_symmetry.space_group_name_H-M   'P 1'
#
loop_
_entity.id
_entity.type
_entity.pdbx_description
1 polymer ?
#
loop_
_entity_poly.entity_id
_entity_poly.type
_entity_poly.pdbx_seq_one_letter_code
_entity_poly.pdbx_strand_id
1 'polypeptide(L)'
;MIEQVEIIQINELNEPAKKQVLALWNNEYPEKIAYNNMNEFDSYLQSLTNLTHFLLTNQNNQISGWALTFDRAGERWFSVIITENIKGKGWGRKMLDKLKQTESVLNGWATDHANDKKINGQQYISPIGFYEKCGFEILHEVRLELDKISAVKIRWTNKK
;
A
#
# COMPACT_ATOMS: atom_id res chain seq x y z
N MET A 1 -6.65 5.49 -27.43
CA MET A 1 -6.32 6.67 -26.61
C MET A 1 -5.67 6.23 -25.32
N ILE A 2 -4.53 6.80 -25.00
CA ILE A 2 -3.81 6.45 -23.78
C ILE A 2 -4.42 7.23 -22.63
N GLU A 3 -4.85 6.52 -21.59
CA GLU A 3 -5.35 7.13 -20.37
C GLU A 3 -4.21 7.85 -19.65
N GLN A 4 -4.43 9.12 -19.32
CA GLN A 4 -3.46 9.90 -18.56
C GLN A 4 -3.69 9.69 -17.08
N VAL A 5 -2.66 9.20 -16.39
CA VAL A 5 -2.69 9.02 -14.94
C VAL A 5 -1.57 9.85 -14.31
N GLU A 6 -1.82 10.28 -13.08
CA GLU A 6 -0.83 11.03 -12.30
C GLU A 6 -0.91 10.64 -10.84
N ILE A 7 0.17 10.90 -10.12
CA ILE A 7 0.22 10.66 -8.67
C ILE A 7 0.03 12.00 -7.98
N ILE A 8 -1.02 12.10 -7.15
CA ILE A 8 -1.29 13.30 -6.37
C ILE A 8 -1.09 13.02 -4.89
N GLN A 9 -0.60 14.01 -4.16
CA GLN A 9 -0.38 13.93 -2.73
C GLN A 9 -1.42 14.76 -2.00
N ILE A 10 -2.12 14.18 -1.02
CA ILE A 10 -3.15 14.86 -0.26
C ILE A 10 -3.08 14.45 1.21
N ASN A 11 -3.59 15.31 2.09
CA ASN A 11 -3.59 15.04 3.54
C ASN A 11 -4.85 14.31 3.99
N GLU A 12 -5.97 14.50 3.30
CA GLU A 12 -7.24 13.88 3.66
C GLU A 12 -7.95 13.37 2.41
N LEU A 13 -8.62 12.22 2.56
CA LEU A 13 -9.46 11.66 1.51
C LEU A 13 -10.86 12.23 1.62
N ASN A 14 -11.42 12.73 0.50
CA ASN A 14 -12.84 13.07 0.48
C ASN A 14 -13.67 11.77 0.40
N GLU A 15 -14.99 11.88 0.54
CA GLU A 15 -15.84 10.68 0.57
C GLU A 15 -15.76 9.82 -0.68
N PRO A 16 -15.80 10.38 -1.91
CA PRO A 16 -15.64 9.53 -3.10
C PRO A 16 -14.28 8.81 -3.16
N ALA A 17 -13.20 9.50 -2.81
CA ALA A 17 -11.86 8.89 -2.78
C ALA A 17 -11.78 7.81 -1.72
N LYS A 18 -12.35 8.05 -0.54
CA LYS A 18 -12.33 7.08 0.55
C LYS A 18 -13.03 5.78 0.15
N LYS A 19 -14.17 5.88 -0.53
CA LYS A 19 -14.87 4.69 -1.03
C LYS A 19 -14.03 3.91 -2.02
N GLN A 20 -13.32 4.60 -2.90
CA GLN A 20 -12.47 3.95 -3.89
C GLN A 20 -11.27 3.26 -3.24
N VAL A 21 -10.60 3.91 -2.26
CA VAL A 21 -9.44 3.28 -1.63
C VAL A 21 -9.85 2.12 -0.72
N LEU A 22 -11.04 2.17 -0.12
CA LEU A 22 -11.55 1.02 0.64
C LEU A 22 -11.79 -0.17 -0.30
N ALA A 23 -12.40 0.07 -1.46
CA ALA A 23 -12.60 -0.98 -2.46
C ALA A 23 -11.26 -1.54 -2.94
N LEU A 24 -10.28 -0.67 -3.15
CA LEU A 24 -8.94 -1.06 -3.57
C LEU A 24 -8.28 -1.96 -2.53
N TRP A 25 -8.34 -1.57 -1.25
CA TRP A 25 -7.81 -2.39 -0.16
C TRP A 25 -8.47 -3.77 -0.14
N ASN A 26 -9.81 -3.81 -0.16
CA ASN A 26 -10.55 -5.06 -0.03
C ASN A 26 -10.38 -5.98 -1.24
N ASN A 27 -10.18 -5.43 -2.43
CA ASN A 27 -10.04 -6.22 -3.65
C ASN A 27 -8.62 -6.72 -3.90
N GLU A 28 -7.61 -5.95 -3.48
CA GLU A 28 -6.22 -6.24 -3.84
C GLU A 28 -5.41 -6.91 -2.74
N TYR A 29 -5.78 -6.74 -1.47
CA TYR A 29 -5.13 -7.38 -0.34
C TYR A 29 -5.79 -8.73 -0.02
N PRO A 30 -5.15 -9.56 0.82
CA PRO A 30 -5.77 -10.82 1.27
C PRO A 30 -7.13 -10.58 1.90
N GLU A 31 -8.07 -11.45 1.57
CA GLU A 31 -9.45 -11.35 2.08
C GLU A 31 -9.52 -11.28 3.61
N LYS A 32 -8.59 -11.96 4.29
CA LYS A 32 -8.56 -11.99 5.76
C LYS A 32 -8.41 -10.63 6.41
N ILE A 33 -7.82 -9.66 5.70
CA ILE A 33 -7.62 -8.30 6.24
C ILE A 33 -8.56 -7.28 5.62
N ALA A 34 -9.59 -7.73 4.90
CA ALA A 34 -10.62 -6.84 4.37
C ALA A 34 -11.42 -6.19 5.50
N TYR A 35 -11.85 -4.95 5.28
CA TYR A 35 -12.74 -4.25 6.21
C TYR A 35 -14.18 -4.53 5.85
N ASN A 36 -15.03 -4.76 6.85
CA ASN A 36 -16.43 -5.08 6.63
C ASN A 36 -17.27 -3.88 6.24
N ASN A 37 -16.85 -2.68 6.66
CA ASN A 37 -17.61 -1.46 6.39
C ASN A 37 -16.70 -0.23 6.49
N MET A 38 -17.25 0.91 6.09
CA MET A 38 -16.53 2.18 6.10
C MET A 38 -16.12 2.62 7.51
N ASN A 39 -16.94 2.31 8.52
CA ASN A 39 -16.61 2.70 9.90
C ASN A 39 -15.33 2.04 10.39
N GLU A 40 -15.14 0.76 10.08
CA GLU A 40 -13.90 0.06 10.43
C GLU A 40 -12.69 0.65 9.71
N PHE A 41 -12.86 0.97 8.44
CA PHE A 41 -11.79 1.57 7.64
C PHE A 41 -11.43 2.97 8.16
N ASP A 42 -12.44 3.78 8.47
CA ASP A 42 -12.23 5.11 9.07
C ASP A 42 -11.47 5.01 10.39
N SER A 43 -11.83 4.04 11.23
CA SER A 43 -11.15 3.83 12.51
C SER A 43 -9.67 3.52 12.30
N TYR A 44 -9.35 2.71 11.28
CA TYR A 44 -7.98 2.43 10.92
C TYR A 44 -7.24 3.69 10.52
N LEU A 45 -7.81 4.48 9.60
CA LEU A 45 -7.17 5.72 9.14
C LEU A 45 -6.96 6.71 10.28
N GLN A 46 -7.94 6.84 11.18
CA GLN A 46 -7.85 7.75 12.32
C GLN A 46 -6.78 7.33 13.34
N SER A 47 -6.42 6.05 13.34
CA SER A 47 -5.38 5.54 14.24
C SER A 47 -3.95 5.89 13.75
N LEU A 48 -3.81 6.36 12.52
CA LEU A 48 -2.51 6.63 11.92
C LEU A 48 -2.08 8.07 12.18
N THR A 49 -0.82 8.25 12.58
CA THR A 49 -0.25 9.55 12.95
C THR A 49 0.58 10.11 11.80
N ASN A 50 0.47 11.42 11.56
CA ASN A 50 1.20 12.11 10.47
C ASN A 50 0.98 11.44 9.12
N LEU A 51 -0.29 11.17 8.84
CA LEU A 51 -0.73 10.44 7.66
C LEU A 51 -0.70 11.31 6.41
N THR A 52 -0.10 10.82 5.35
CA THR A 52 -0.12 11.44 4.03
C THR A 52 -0.59 10.40 3.01
N HIS A 53 -1.46 10.80 2.11
CA HIS A 53 -1.98 9.93 1.05
C HIS A 53 -1.39 10.29 -0.31
N PHE A 54 -1.15 9.28 -1.13
CA PHE A 54 -0.73 9.43 -2.52
C PHE A 54 -1.70 8.62 -3.38
N LEU A 55 -2.34 9.27 -4.32
CA LEU A 55 -3.35 8.63 -5.18
C LEU A 55 -2.85 8.59 -6.62
N LEU A 56 -2.95 7.42 -7.23
CA LEU A 56 -2.75 7.26 -8.67
C LEU A 56 -4.12 7.40 -9.31
N THR A 57 -4.34 8.49 -10.01
CA THR A 57 -5.68 8.86 -10.48
C THR A 57 -5.63 9.33 -11.93
N ASN A 58 -6.74 9.16 -12.65
CA ASN A 58 -6.88 9.62 -14.03
C ASN A 58 -7.68 10.93 -14.08
N GLN A 59 -7.94 11.44 -15.29
CA GLN A 59 -8.65 12.70 -15.48
C GLN A 59 -10.12 12.63 -15.04
N ASN A 60 -10.68 11.45 -14.82
CA ASN A 60 -12.05 11.25 -14.34
C ASN A 60 -12.10 11.00 -12.83
N ASN A 61 -11.01 11.25 -12.12
CA ASN A 61 -10.87 11.02 -10.68
C ASN A 61 -11.06 9.55 -10.27
N GLN A 62 -10.79 8.62 -11.19
CA GLN A 62 -10.79 7.20 -10.89
C GLN A 62 -9.42 6.83 -10.29
N ILE A 63 -9.44 6.17 -9.15
CA ILE A 63 -8.23 5.81 -8.40
C ILE A 63 -7.85 4.38 -8.73
N SER A 64 -6.64 4.18 -9.25
CA SER A 64 -6.09 2.86 -9.54
C SER A 64 -4.89 2.50 -8.67
N GLY A 65 -4.47 3.39 -7.79
CA GLY A 65 -3.42 3.12 -6.82
C GLY A 65 -3.53 4.04 -5.63
N TRP A 66 -3.07 3.55 -4.49
CA TRP A 66 -3.09 4.29 -3.23
C TRP A 66 -1.86 3.93 -2.43
N ALA A 67 -1.11 4.94 -2.04
CA ALA A 67 -0.01 4.78 -1.11
C ALA A 67 -0.23 5.72 0.06
N LEU A 68 0.28 5.33 1.22
CA LEU A 68 0.21 6.19 2.39
C LEU A 68 1.49 6.07 3.19
N THR A 69 1.83 7.15 3.88
CA THR A 69 2.93 7.17 4.84
C THR A 69 2.40 7.67 6.18
N PHE A 70 2.92 7.12 7.25
CA PHE A 70 2.47 7.46 8.62
C PHE A 70 3.56 7.08 9.62
N ASP A 71 3.42 7.62 10.85
CA ASP A 71 4.35 7.30 11.93
C ASP A 71 3.79 6.16 12.78
N ARG A 72 4.67 5.26 13.20
CA ARG A 72 4.36 4.17 14.13
C ARG A 72 5.62 3.78 14.88
N ALA A 73 5.54 3.73 16.20
CA ALA A 73 6.66 3.28 17.06
C ALA A 73 7.96 4.05 16.78
N GLY A 74 7.84 5.34 16.53
CA GLY A 74 9.02 6.19 16.29
C GLY A 74 9.65 6.06 14.92
N GLU A 75 9.01 5.30 14.01
CA GLU A 75 9.51 5.10 12.66
C GLU A 75 8.49 5.53 11.62
N ARG A 76 8.95 5.77 10.39
CA ARG A 76 8.08 6.12 9.27
C ARG A 76 7.70 4.85 8.52
N TRP A 77 6.40 4.63 8.34
CA TRP A 77 5.82 3.44 7.72
C TRP A 77 5.07 3.79 6.46
N PHE A 78 4.84 2.79 5.60
CA PHE A 78 4.11 2.98 4.36
C PHE A 78 3.28 1.76 3.99
N SER A 79 2.33 1.97 3.07
CA SER A 79 1.64 0.91 2.32
C SER A 79 1.48 1.39 0.89
N VAL A 80 1.47 0.46 -0.06
CA VAL A 80 1.22 0.73 -1.48
C VAL A 80 0.31 -0.35 -2.04
N ILE A 81 -0.76 0.07 -2.70
CA ILE A 81 -1.71 -0.84 -3.35
C ILE A 81 -2.00 -0.32 -4.75
N ILE A 82 -1.99 -1.23 -5.73
CA ILE A 82 -2.29 -0.90 -7.13
C ILE A 82 -3.27 -1.93 -7.68
N THR A 83 -4.23 -1.48 -8.50
CA THR A 83 -5.19 -2.40 -9.11
C THR A 83 -4.49 -3.36 -10.06
N GLU A 84 -5.04 -4.57 -10.17
CA GLU A 84 -4.48 -5.65 -11.00
C GLU A 84 -4.33 -5.22 -12.46
N ASN A 85 -5.29 -4.45 -13.00
CA ASN A 85 -5.30 -4.11 -14.41
C ASN A 85 -4.17 -3.18 -14.85
N ILE A 86 -3.46 -2.53 -13.92
CA ILE A 86 -2.31 -1.68 -14.26
C ILE A 86 -1.00 -2.22 -13.72
N LYS A 87 -0.99 -3.39 -13.12
CA LYS A 87 0.24 -4.04 -12.68
C LYS A 87 1.12 -4.39 -13.88
N GLY A 88 2.43 -4.40 -13.66
CA GLY A 88 3.40 -4.70 -14.72
C GLY A 88 3.76 -3.52 -15.60
N LYS A 89 3.22 -2.33 -15.32
CA LYS A 89 3.48 -1.12 -16.11
C LYS A 89 4.40 -0.13 -15.41
N GLY A 90 4.98 -0.52 -14.28
CA GLY A 90 5.94 0.31 -13.55
C GLY A 90 5.34 1.31 -12.58
N TRP A 91 4.02 1.34 -12.41
CA TRP A 91 3.38 2.32 -11.52
C TRP A 91 3.67 2.08 -10.05
N GLY A 92 3.83 0.82 -9.62
CA GLY A 92 4.20 0.52 -8.24
C GLY A 92 5.54 1.13 -7.87
N ARG A 93 6.53 0.98 -8.76
CA ARG A 93 7.85 1.58 -8.56
C ARG A 93 7.77 3.10 -8.55
N LYS A 94 6.99 3.69 -9.46
CA LYS A 94 6.82 5.15 -9.52
C LYS A 94 6.19 5.70 -8.24
N MET A 95 5.21 5.00 -7.68
CA MET A 95 4.61 5.41 -6.41
C MET A 95 5.62 5.33 -5.27
N LEU A 96 6.41 4.25 -5.19
CA LEU A 96 7.46 4.14 -4.19
C LEU A 96 8.50 5.25 -4.36
N ASP A 97 8.89 5.56 -5.59
CA ASP A 97 9.84 6.64 -5.85
C ASP A 97 9.30 7.98 -5.35
N LYS A 98 7.98 8.18 -5.47
CA LYS A 98 7.34 9.40 -4.96
C LYS A 98 7.44 9.47 -3.44
N LEU A 99 7.22 8.37 -2.73
CA LEU A 99 7.39 8.33 -1.27
C LEU A 99 8.83 8.61 -0.88
N LYS A 100 9.79 8.05 -1.63
CA LYS A 100 11.22 8.19 -1.33
C LYS A 100 11.73 9.61 -1.50
N GLN A 101 11.01 10.47 -2.24
CA GLN A 101 11.44 11.85 -2.44
C GLN A 101 11.44 12.67 -1.15
N THR A 102 10.55 12.36 -0.22
CA THR A 102 10.39 13.13 1.02
C THR A 102 10.77 12.37 2.28
N GLU A 103 11.13 11.09 2.14
CA GLU A 103 11.42 10.24 3.29
C GLU A 103 12.86 9.75 3.24
N SER A 104 13.49 9.61 4.41
CA SER A 104 14.83 9.04 4.52
C SER A 104 14.80 7.56 4.85
N VAL A 105 13.72 7.09 5.45
CA VAL A 105 13.51 5.68 5.81
C VAL A 105 12.03 5.35 5.59
N LEU A 106 11.76 4.18 5.05
CA LEU A 106 10.40 3.65 4.90
C LEU A 106 10.37 2.23 5.42
N ASN A 107 9.43 1.94 6.31
CA ASN A 107 9.19 0.61 6.86
C ASN A 107 7.82 0.12 6.43
N GLY A 108 7.70 -1.18 6.16
CA GLY A 108 6.42 -1.77 5.80
C GLY A 108 6.35 -3.23 6.19
N TRP A 109 5.15 -3.79 6.09
CA TRP A 109 4.92 -5.22 6.24
C TRP A 109 4.63 -5.81 4.89
N ALA A 110 5.24 -6.95 4.58
CA ALA A 110 5.01 -7.67 3.33
C ALA A 110 4.81 -9.15 3.60
N THR A 111 3.80 -9.72 2.97
CA THR A 111 3.55 -11.16 3.03
C THR A 111 4.65 -11.88 2.27
N ASP A 112 5.27 -12.89 2.90
CA ASP A 112 6.37 -13.65 2.30
C ASP A 112 5.99 -15.10 1.98
N HIS A 113 4.68 -15.34 1.78
CA HIS A 113 4.13 -16.65 1.41
C HIS A 113 2.97 -16.46 0.44
N ALA A 114 2.44 -17.56 -0.07
CA ALA A 114 1.34 -17.54 -1.03
C ALA A 114 0.12 -18.29 -0.49
N ASN A 115 -0.08 -18.25 0.84
CA ASN A 115 -1.15 -19.00 1.51
C ASN A 115 -2.49 -18.28 1.55
N ASP A 116 -2.53 -16.99 1.23
CA ASP A 116 -3.74 -16.20 1.29
C ASP A 116 -4.39 -16.03 -0.07
N LYS A 117 -5.69 -15.74 -0.06
CA LYS A 117 -6.45 -15.46 -1.27
C LYS A 117 -7.07 -14.07 -1.20
N LYS A 118 -7.23 -13.47 -2.37
CA LYS A 118 -7.97 -12.22 -2.53
C LYS A 118 -9.47 -12.55 -2.50
N ILE A 119 -10.29 -11.52 -2.36
CA ILE A 119 -11.75 -11.70 -2.26
C ILE A 119 -12.34 -12.33 -3.53
N ASN A 120 -11.68 -12.19 -4.68
CA ASN A 120 -12.10 -12.81 -5.94
C ASN A 120 -11.67 -14.28 -6.06
N GLY A 121 -11.05 -14.85 -5.02
CA GLY A 121 -10.60 -16.24 -5.02
C GLY A 121 -9.22 -16.48 -5.61
N GLN A 122 -8.62 -15.47 -6.23
CA GLN A 122 -7.27 -15.59 -6.76
C GLN A 122 -6.25 -15.58 -5.63
N GLN A 123 -5.15 -16.29 -5.82
CA GLN A 123 -4.06 -16.33 -4.87
C GLN A 123 -3.43 -14.94 -4.74
N TYR A 124 -3.17 -14.53 -3.48
CA TYR A 124 -2.43 -13.29 -3.23
C TYR A 124 -0.94 -13.57 -3.41
N ILE A 125 -0.33 -12.88 -4.37
CA ILE A 125 1.08 -13.08 -4.70
C ILE A 125 1.95 -12.22 -3.77
N SER A 126 2.96 -12.84 -3.16
CA SER A 126 3.89 -12.13 -2.29
C SER A 126 4.62 -11.02 -3.07
N PRO A 127 4.67 -9.80 -2.54
CA PRO A 127 5.36 -8.69 -3.19
C PRO A 127 6.86 -8.60 -2.86
N ILE A 128 7.44 -9.59 -2.18
CA ILE A 128 8.83 -9.55 -1.71
C ILE A 128 9.81 -9.26 -2.86
N GLY A 129 9.68 -10.00 -3.98
CA GLY A 129 10.57 -9.79 -5.12
C GLY A 129 10.50 -8.37 -5.69
N PHE A 130 9.30 -7.81 -5.73
CA PHE A 130 9.10 -6.43 -6.17
C PHE A 130 9.81 -5.45 -5.24
N TYR A 131 9.66 -5.61 -3.92
CA TYR A 131 10.30 -4.71 -2.96
C TYR A 131 11.81 -4.83 -2.98
N GLU A 132 12.36 -6.04 -3.14
CA GLU A 132 13.80 -6.21 -3.29
C GLU A 132 14.34 -5.45 -4.50
N LYS A 133 13.63 -5.52 -5.65
CA LYS A 133 14.01 -4.77 -6.85
C LYS A 133 13.92 -3.27 -6.66
N CYS A 134 13.10 -2.81 -5.74
CA CYS A 134 12.95 -1.39 -5.42
C CYS A 134 13.92 -0.92 -4.33
N GLY A 135 14.86 -1.75 -3.93
CA GLY A 135 15.91 -1.39 -2.98
C GLY A 135 15.58 -1.58 -1.51
N PHE A 136 14.53 -2.35 -1.22
CA PHE A 136 14.17 -2.66 0.16
C PHE A 136 14.96 -3.84 0.70
N GLU A 137 15.35 -3.74 1.95
CA GLU A 137 15.93 -4.84 2.71
C GLU A 137 14.80 -5.63 3.36
N ILE A 138 14.89 -6.96 3.28
CA ILE A 138 13.91 -7.85 3.91
C ILE A 138 14.46 -8.27 5.28
N LEU A 139 13.78 -7.88 6.34
CA LEU A 139 14.19 -8.20 7.71
C LEU A 139 13.50 -9.48 8.15
N HIS A 140 14.02 -10.62 7.67
CA HIS A 140 13.37 -11.93 7.80
C HIS A 140 13.00 -12.32 9.23
N GLU A 141 13.72 -11.80 10.22
CA GLU A 141 13.50 -12.15 11.62
C GLU A 141 12.50 -11.23 12.32
N VAL A 142 12.12 -10.12 11.69
CA VAL A 142 11.15 -9.18 12.26
C VAL A 142 9.78 -9.46 11.63
N ARG A 143 8.94 -10.13 12.38
CA ARG A 143 7.70 -10.68 11.85
C ARG A 143 6.48 -10.09 12.54
N LEU A 144 5.38 -10.03 11.77
CA LEU A 144 4.04 -9.74 12.27
C LEU A 144 3.23 -11.03 12.10
N GLU A 145 2.92 -11.69 13.20
CA GLU A 145 2.17 -12.94 13.19
C GLU A 145 0.86 -12.75 13.93
N LEU A 146 -0.21 -12.54 13.19
CA LEU A 146 -1.56 -12.39 13.72
C LEU A 146 -2.48 -13.43 13.07
N ASP A 147 -3.66 -13.64 13.62
CA ASP A 147 -4.62 -14.59 13.04
C ASP A 147 -4.93 -14.29 11.58
N LYS A 148 -4.93 -13.00 11.21
CA LYS A 148 -5.32 -12.54 9.88
C LYS A 148 -4.15 -12.29 8.94
N ILE A 149 -2.92 -12.25 9.44
CA ILE A 149 -1.77 -11.93 8.62
C ILE A 149 -0.49 -12.53 9.18
N SER A 150 0.35 -13.03 8.29
CA SER A 150 1.72 -13.41 8.56
C SER A 150 2.59 -12.63 7.59
N ALA A 151 3.47 -11.79 8.11
CA ALA A 151 4.24 -10.88 7.28
C ALA A 151 5.63 -10.65 7.85
N VAL A 152 6.52 -10.18 7.00
CA VAL A 152 7.89 -9.83 7.36
C VAL A 152 8.07 -8.32 7.20
N LYS A 153 8.94 -7.73 8.03
CA LYS A 153 9.26 -6.31 7.92
C LYS A 153 10.19 -6.06 6.75
N ILE A 154 9.89 -5.00 6.01
CA ILE A 154 10.78 -4.52 4.94
C ILE A 154 11.18 -3.09 5.26
N ARG A 155 12.39 -2.70 4.84
CA ARG A 155 12.92 -1.35 5.11
C ARG A 155 13.72 -0.85 3.94
N TRP A 156 13.45 0.39 3.57
CA TRP A 156 14.28 1.15 2.63
C TRP A 156 14.92 2.31 3.36
N THR A 157 16.20 2.55 3.10
CA THR A 157 16.94 3.68 3.67
C THR A 157 17.60 4.45 2.54
N ASN A 158 17.50 5.77 2.60
CA ASN A 158 18.16 6.62 1.62
C ASN A 158 19.67 6.61 1.87
N LYS A 159 20.41 6.03 0.93
CA LYS A 159 21.87 5.93 1.02
C LYS A 159 22.50 7.02 0.18
N LYS A 160 22.64 8.19 0.76
CA LYS A 160 23.41 9.26 0.13
C LYS A 160 24.80 9.31 0.70
#